data_393b1431f8c30e1d09da285959cce82d
#
_entry.id   393b1431f8c30e1d09da285959cce82d
#
_cell.length_a   1.000
_cell.length_b   1.000
_cell.length_c   1.000
_cell.angle_alpha   90.00
_cell.angle_beta   90.00
_cell.angle_gamma   90.00
#
_symmetry.space_group_name_H-M   'P 1'
#
loop_
_entity.id
_entity.type
_entity.pdbx_description
1 polymer ?
#
loop_
_entity_poly.entity_id
_entity_poly.type
_entity_poly.pdbx_seq_one_letter_code
_entity_poly.pdbx_strand_id
1 'polypeptide(L)'
;WLKGQDLAVFLYFAGRENIGVGGIAIAPVNAAFFAMALAMLQVMVPTNDIPANFNIDSVIYVAPTFRHTHFDGKQIVVHNRVEDRHDIFAYNLYPGPSAKKGLYGALLTKGKKEGWITAHCSTVQAVSPYDNITTFMHEGASGGGKSEMLQHIIREPNGQVLIGTNTITDERRLINLPLFSSFNPVTDDMAMCHPSFQMGNGKLRVMDAENSWFIRVDGVKEYGDDPTLEKITLKPP
;
A
#
# COMPACT_ATOMS: atom_id res chain seq x y z
N TRP A 1 9.45 -22.63 15.45
CA TRP A 1 9.42 -21.47 16.36
C TRP A 1 7.98 -21.02 16.68
N LEU A 2 7.15 -20.76 15.70
CA LEU A 2 5.74 -20.35 15.92
C LEU A 2 4.93 -21.45 16.65
N LYS A 3 5.23 -22.72 16.43
CA LYS A 3 4.48 -23.86 16.99
C LYS A 3 4.40 -23.87 18.54
N GLY A 4 5.32 -23.20 19.22
CA GLY A 4 5.33 -23.11 20.69
C GLY A 4 4.78 -21.79 21.24
N GLN A 5 4.05 -21.04 20.44
CA GLN A 5 3.57 -19.69 20.78
C GLN A 5 2.04 -19.63 20.68
N ASP A 6 1.43 -18.78 21.48
CA ASP A 6 0.06 -18.36 21.25
C ASP A 6 0.01 -17.47 19.99
N LEU A 7 -0.86 -17.79 19.08
CA LEU A 7 -0.92 -17.15 17.75
C LEU A 7 -2.20 -16.32 17.59
N ALA A 8 -2.03 -15.14 17.04
CA ALA A 8 -3.11 -14.34 16.47
C ALA A 8 -3.18 -14.58 14.97
N VAL A 9 -4.40 -14.68 14.44
CA VAL A 9 -4.68 -14.95 13.04
C VAL A 9 -5.69 -13.93 12.51
N PHE A 10 -5.36 -13.30 11.40
CA PHE A 10 -6.22 -12.32 10.73
C PHE A 10 -6.41 -12.72 9.27
N LEU A 11 -7.66 -12.73 8.82
CA LEU A 11 -8.01 -12.98 7.44
C LEU A 11 -8.01 -11.65 6.69
N TYR A 12 -7.56 -11.68 5.43
CA TYR A 12 -7.57 -10.51 4.56
C TYR A 12 -7.89 -10.88 3.11
N PHE A 13 -8.32 -9.89 2.36
CA PHE A 13 -8.42 -9.95 0.91
C PHE A 13 -7.66 -8.75 0.31
N ALA A 14 -6.62 -9.03 -0.46
CA ALA A 14 -5.88 -8.04 -1.22
C ALA A 14 -6.45 -7.96 -2.63
N GLY A 15 -7.03 -6.83 -2.98
CA GLY A 15 -7.70 -6.65 -4.26
C GLY A 15 -9.07 -6.01 -4.14
N ARG A 16 -9.83 -6.01 -5.22
CA ARG A 16 -11.18 -5.42 -5.33
C ARG A 16 -12.12 -6.33 -6.11
N GLU A 17 -13.41 -6.26 -5.81
CA GLU A 17 -14.48 -6.91 -6.58
C GLU A 17 -14.25 -8.41 -6.86
N ASN A 18 -13.74 -9.12 -5.87
CA ASN A 18 -13.38 -10.55 -5.95
C ASN A 18 -12.18 -10.86 -6.87
N ILE A 19 -11.46 -9.84 -7.33
CA ILE A 19 -10.22 -10.00 -8.08
C ILE A 19 -9.06 -9.69 -7.14
N GLY A 20 -8.22 -10.67 -6.88
CA GLY A 20 -7.10 -10.51 -5.96
C GLY A 20 -6.74 -11.79 -5.23
N VAL A 21 -6.17 -11.65 -4.05
CA VAL A 21 -5.59 -12.72 -3.25
C VAL A 21 -6.25 -12.73 -1.87
N GLY A 22 -6.95 -13.80 -1.55
CA GLY A 22 -7.39 -14.09 -0.19
C GLY A 22 -6.26 -14.69 0.63
N GLY A 23 -6.23 -14.41 1.93
CA GLY A 23 -5.17 -14.97 2.75
C GLY A 23 -5.31 -14.78 4.25
N ILE A 24 -4.28 -15.24 4.93
CA ILE A 24 -4.17 -15.21 6.39
C ILE A 24 -2.85 -14.58 6.78
N ALA A 25 -2.88 -13.66 7.75
CA ALA A 25 -1.70 -13.16 8.44
C ALA A 25 -1.63 -13.79 9.84
N ILE A 26 -0.52 -14.41 10.15
CA ILE A 26 -0.27 -15.16 11.40
C ILE A 26 0.92 -14.52 12.11
N ALA A 27 0.75 -14.20 13.39
CA ALA A 27 1.81 -13.67 14.24
C ALA A 27 1.69 -14.23 15.67
N PRO A 28 2.78 -14.23 16.47
CA PRO A 28 2.66 -14.40 17.91
C PRO A 28 1.75 -13.32 18.51
N VAL A 29 1.01 -13.64 19.55
CA VAL A 29 0.07 -12.68 20.19
C VAL A 29 0.74 -11.37 20.60
N ASN A 30 1.98 -11.41 21.07
CA ASN A 30 2.75 -10.22 21.41
C ASN A 30 3.18 -9.36 20.20
N ALA A 31 2.97 -9.86 18.99
CA ALA A 31 3.20 -9.16 17.73
C ALA A 31 1.92 -9.07 16.87
N ALA A 32 0.77 -9.35 17.43
CA ALA A 32 -0.54 -9.37 16.74
C ALA A 32 -0.84 -8.05 16.02
N PHE A 33 -0.41 -6.92 16.60
CA PHE A 33 -0.56 -5.60 15.99
C PHE A 33 -0.02 -5.54 14.55
N PHE A 34 1.13 -6.15 14.28
CA PHE A 34 1.71 -6.13 12.94
C PHE A 34 0.88 -6.93 11.94
N ALA A 35 0.38 -8.10 12.35
CA ALA A 35 -0.47 -8.93 11.49
C ALA A 35 -1.84 -8.29 11.27
N MET A 36 -2.40 -7.67 12.30
CA MET A 36 -3.65 -6.91 12.20
C MET A 36 -3.50 -5.69 11.28
N ALA A 37 -2.45 -4.89 11.46
CA ALA A 37 -2.21 -3.73 10.62
C ALA A 37 -2.04 -4.11 9.13
N LEU A 38 -1.39 -5.24 8.85
CA LEU A 38 -1.28 -5.77 7.50
C LEU A 38 -2.64 -6.18 6.93
N ALA A 39 -3.48 -6.85 7.73
CA ALA A 39 -4.83 -7.23 7.30
C ALA A 39 -5.73 -6.00 7.08
N MET A 40 -5.57 -4.95 7.88
CA MET A 40 -6.30 -3.68 7.75
C MET A 40 -5.85 -2.86 6.53
N LEU A 41 -4.57 -2.95 6.16
CA LEU A 41 -4.06 -2.32 4.94
C LEU A 41 -4.76 -2.88 3.69
N GLN A 42 -5.09 -4.16 3.72
CA GLN A 42 -5.94 -4.85 2.76
C GLN A 42 -7.41 -4.72 3.19
N VAL A 43 -8.30 -5.52 2.67
CA VAL A 43 -9.64 -5.66 3.23
C VAL A 43 -9.61 -6.74 4.30
N MET A 44 -9.74 -6.37 5.57
CA MET A 44 -9.83 -7.35 6.65
C MET A 44 -11.16 -8.10 6.55
N VAL A 45 -11.08 -9.43 6.57
CA VAL A 45 -12.26 -10.30 6.49
C VAL A 45 -12.63 -10.76 7.91
N PRO A 46 -13.82 -10.37 8.42
CA PRO A 46 -14.29 -10.81 9.73
C PRO A 46 -14.49 -12.33 9.76
N THR A 47 -14.08 -12.98 10.84
CA THR A 47 -14.21 -14.45 10.98
C THR A 47 -15.65 -14.96 11.06
N ASN A 48 -16.59 -14.07 11.42
CA ASN A 48 -18.01 -14.36 11.46
C ASN A 48 -18.75 -14.06 10.14
N ASP A 49 -18.04 -13.56 9.13
CA ASP A 49 -18.59 -13.19 7.84
C ASP A 49 -17.63 -13.53 6.69
N ILE A 50 -17.15 -14.76 6.69
CA ILE A 50 -16.23 -15.25 5.66
C ILE A 50 -17.04 -15.55 4.40
N PRO A 51 -16.76 -14.89 3.25
CA PRO A 51 -17.44 -15.19 2.00
C PRO A 51 -17.31 -16.67 1.60
N ALA A 52 -18.37 -17.26 1.07
CA ALA A 52 -18.40 -18.68 0.69
C ALA A 52 -17.34 -19.06 -0.36
N ASN A 53 -16.91 -18.09 -1.17
CA ASN A 53 -15.89 -18.24 -2.20
C ASN A 53 -14.50 -17.75 -1.74
N PHE A 54 -14.30 -17.53 -0.43
CA PHE A 54 -13.00 -17.09 0.10
C PHE A 54 -11.99 -18.25 0.02
N ASN A 55 -10.93 -18.02 -0.73
CA ASN A 55 -9.81 -18.95 -0.85
C ASN A 55 -8.59 -18.41 -0.12
N ILE A 56 -7.83 -19.29 0.50
CA ILE A 56 -6.54 -18.98 1.11
C ILE A 56 -5.46 -19.18 0.05
N ASP A 57 -5.26 -18.19 -0.78
CA ASP A 57 -4.21 -18.19 -1.81
C ASP A 57 -2.83 -17.83 -1.24
N SER A 58 -2.80 -17.14 -0.08
CA SER A 58 -1.53 -16.79 0.57
C SER A 58 -1.60 -16.89 2.10
N VAL A 59 -0.46 -17.22 2.70
CA VAL A 59 -0.28 -17.20 4.15
C VAL A 59 0.94 -16.39 4.49
N ILE A 60 0.78 -15.38 5.35
CA ILE A 60 1.87 -14.54 5.80
C ILE A 60 2.20 -14.88 7.25
N TYR A 61 3.41 -15.34 7.47
CA TYR A 61 3.96 -15.62 8.79
C TYR A 61 4.81 -14.43 9.23
N VAL A 62 4.33 -13.70 10.22
CA VAL A 62 5.01 -12.53 10.79
C VAL A 62 5.77 -12.93 12.03
N ALA A 63 7.08 -12.87 11.99
CA ALA A 63 7.96 -13.28 13.09
C ALA A 63 8.98 -12.18 13.43
N PRO A 64 8.54 -11.05 14.03
CA PRO A 64 9.35 -9.84 14.18
C PRO A 64 10.55 -10.03 15.12
N THR A 65 10.46 -10.94 16.08
CA THR A 65 11.54 -11.22 17.04
C THR A 65 12.45 -12.36 16.63
N PHE A 66 12.12 -13.06 15.57
CA PHE A 66 12.95 -14.15 15.05
C PHE A 66 14.03 -13.60 14.14
N ARG A 67 15.23 -13.44 14.66
CA ARG A 67 16.39 -13.06 13.87
C ARG A 67 16.90 -14.22 13.05
N HIS A 68 16.78 -14.05 11.77
CA HIS A 68 17.31 -14.97 10.80
C HIS A 68 18.82 -14.77 10.64
N THR A 69 19.61 -15.85 10.71
CA THR A 69 21.07 -15.76 10.64
C THR A 69 21.63 -15.72 9.22
N HIS A 70 20.87 -16.16 8.23
CA HIS A 70 21.21 -15.94 6.83
C HIS A 70 21.10 -14.45 6.50
N PHE A 71 21.81 -13.99 5.49
CA PHE A 71 21.78 -12.62 5.02
C PHE A 71 22.19 -11.57 6.08
N ASP A 72 23.08 -11.96 6.98
CA ASP A 72 23.65 -11.06 8.01
C ASP A 72 22.61 -10.40 8.92
N GLY A 73 21.48 -11.07 9.16
CA GLY A 73 20.39 -10.55 9.98
C GLY A 73 19.61 -9.40 9.34
N LYS A 74 19.80 -9.16 8.04
CA LYS A 74 19.00 -8.16 7.30
C LYS A 74 17.52 -8.52 7.31
N GLN A 75 16.67 -7.52 7.14
CA GLN A 75 15.24 -7.73 6.92
C GLN A 75 15.02 -8.48 5.62
N ILE A 76 14.28 -9.59 5.71
CA ILE A 76 14.03 -10.42 4.56
C ILE A 76 12.58 -10.88 4.55
N VAL A 77 12.05 -11.00 3.34
CA VAL A 77 10.85 -11.74 3.06
C VAL A 77 11.23 -12.96 2.24
N VAL A 78 10.89 -14.13 2.74
CA VAL A 78 11.08 -15.38 2.01
C VAL A 78 9.74 -15.80 1.42
N HIS A 79 9.74 -16.11 0.14
CA HIS A 79 8.59 -16.59 -0.59
C HIS A 79 8.71 -18.07 -0.89
N ASN A 80 7.74 -18.83 -0.45
CA ASN A 80 7.58 -20.23 -0.82
C ASN A 80 6.32 -20.35 -1.70
N ARG A 81 6.52 -20.54 -3.00
CA ARG A 81 5.43 -20.69 -3.97
C ARG A 81 5.16 -22.15 -4.17
N VAL A 82 4.11 -22.65 -3.53
CA VAL A 82 3.57 -23.99 -3.81
C VAL A 82 2.47 -23.85 -4.85
N GLU A 83 2.02 -24.97 -5.41
CA GLU A 83 1.15 -25.01 -6.60
C GLU A 83 -0.08 -24.10 -6.50
N ASP A 84 -0.79 -24.13 -5.36
CA ASP A 84 -2.03 -23.39 -5.14
C ASP A 84 -1.95 -22.36 -4.02
N ARG A 85 -0.79 -22.16 -3.40
CA ARG A 85 -0.61 -21.25 -2.29
C ARG A 85 0.76 -20.57 -2.29
N HIS A 86 0.76 -19.33 -1.85
CA HIS A 86 1.96 -18.54 -1.68
C HIS A 86 2.21 -18.27 -0.19
N ASP A 87 3.18 -18.97 0.39
CA ASP A 87 3.60 -18.76 1.77
C ASP A 87 4.67 -17.67 1.82
N ILE A 88 4.50 -16.70 2.71
CA ILE A 88 5.36 -15.54 2.87
C ILE A 88 5.85 -15.51 4.31
N PHE A 89 7.17 -15.48 4.49
CA PHE A 89 7.79 -15.43 5.81
C PHE A 89 8.48 -14.08 5.99
N ALA A 90 7.94 -13.25 6.87
CA ALA A 90 8.51 -11.94 7.23
C ALA A 90 9.28 -12.08 8.54
N TYR A 91 10.59 -12.04 8.46
CA TYR A 91 11.52 -12.20 9.58
C TYR A 91 12.06 -10.84 10.05
N ASN A 92 12.65 -10.85 11.24
CA ASN A 92 13.33 -9.73 11.86
C ASN A 92 12.38 -8.67 12.44
N LEU A 93 12.91 -7.49 12.75
CA LEU A 93 12.25 -6.47 13.57
C LEU A 93 11.27 -5.54 12.82
N TYR A 94 11.14 -5.68 11.50
CA TYR A 94 10.32 -4.77 10.71
C TYR A 94 9.38 -5.52 9.75
N PRO A 95 8.37 -6.18 10.29
CA PRO A 95 7.53 -7.08 9.49
C PRO A 95 6.56 -6.35 8.55
N GLY A 96 6.10 -5.14 8.88
CA GLY A 96 5.08 -4.43 8.11
C GLY A 96 5.44 -4.24 6.63
N PRO A 97 6.47 -3.44 6.27
CA PRO A 97 6.85 -3.25 4.88
C PRO A 97 7.31 -4.53 4.19
N SER A 98 7.99 -5.43 4.93
CA SER A 98 8.44 -6.72 4.39
C SER A 98 7.26 -7.61 4.02
N ALA A 99 6.28 -7.73 4.88
CA ALA A 99 5.07 -8.52 4.63
C ALA A 99 4.20 -7.88 3.53
N LYS A 100 4.07 -6.55 3.50
CA LYS A 100 3.40 -5.82 2.42
C LYS A 100 4.04 -6.14 1.06
N LYS A 101 5.36 -6.07 0.94
CA LYS A 101 6.08 -6.42 -0.30
C LYS A 101 5.94 -7.91 -0.65
N GLY A 102 5.84 -8.78 0.35
CA GLY A 102 5.53 -10.19 0.16
C GLY A 102 4.17 -10.38 -0.50
N LEU A 103 3.16 -9.68 -0.02
CA LEU A 103 1.81 -9.75 -0.58
C LEU A 103 1.74 -9.20 -2.02
N TYR A 104 2.48 -8.14 -2.32
CA TYR A 104 2.65 -7.68 -3.70
C TYR A 104 3.17 -8.79 -4.62
N GLY A 105 4.15 -9.58 -4.16
CA GLY A 105 4.64 -10.76 -4.88
C GLY A 105 3.57 -11.82 -5.09
N ALA A 106 2.64 -12.02 -4.14
CA ALA A 106 1.50 -12.93 -4.30
C ALA A 106 0.51 -12.44 -5.36
N LEU A 107 0.18 -11.15 -5.36
CA LEU A 107 -0.67 -10.52 -6.38
C LEU A 107 -0.06 -10.62 -7.79
N LEU A 108 1.24 -10.36 -7.93
CA LEU A 108 1.96 -10.55 -9.20
C LEU A 108 1.89 -12.00 -9.70
N THR A 109 2.06 -12.96 -8.80
CA THR A 109 2.01 -14.39 -9.17
C THR A 109 0.61 -14.78 -9.63
N LYS A 110 -0.42 -14.35 -8.91
CA LYS A 110 -1.82 -14.61 -9.28
C LYS A 110 -2.19 -13.92 -10.59
N GLY A 111 -1.84 -12.65 -10.74
CA GLY A 111 -2.09 -11.90 -11.98
C GLY A 111 -1.45 -12.55 -13.20
N LYS A 112 -0.20 -13.02 -13.08
CA LYS A 112 0.46 -13.77 -14.14
C LYS A 112 -0.28 -15.06 -14.50
N LYS A 113 -0.79 -15.79 -13.51
CA LYS A 113 -1.55 -17.05 -13.70
C LYS A 113 -2.91 -16.78 -14.37
N GLU A 114 -3.57 -15.69 -14.03
CA GLU A 114 -4.92 -15.35 -14.49
C GLU A 114 -4.94 -14.36 -15.68
N GLY A 115 -3.78 -13.88 -16.13
CA GLY A 115 -3.68 -13.01 -17.31
C GLY A 115 -3.97 -11.54 -17.05
N TRP A 116 -3.74 -11.04 -15.83
CA TRP A 116 -3.84 -9.62 -15.48
C TRP A 116 -2.55 -9.10 -14.82
N ILE A 117 -2.45 -7.78 -14.69
CA ILE A 117 -1.22 -7.12 -14.22
C ILE A 117 -1.49 -6.37 -12.92
N THR A 118 -0.55 -6.46 -11.99
CA THR A 118 -0.42 -5.55 -10.85
C THR A 118 0.81 -4.68 -11.07
N ALA A 119 0.62 -3.36 -11.14
CA ALA A 119 1.71 -2.41 -11.29
C ALA A 119 2.09 -1.80 -9.93
N HIS A 120 3.39 -1.66 -9.67
CA HIS A 120 3.90 -0.98 -8.48
C HIS A 120 3.91 0.53 -8.73
N CYS A 121 2.72 1.13 -8.70
CA CYS A 121 2.55 2.54 -9.03
C CYS A 121 1.46 3.20 -8.20
N SER A 122 1.60 4.49 -7.96
CA SER A 122 0.51 5.36 -7.54
C SER A 122 -0.17 6.00 -8.74
N THR A 123 -1.45 6.22 -8.64
CA THR A 123 -2.25 6.88 -9.68
C THR A 123 -3.01 8.04 -9.08
N VAL A 124 -2.91 9.21 -9.71
CA VAL A 124 -3.59 10.43 -9.28
C VAL A 124 -4.26 11.12 -10.48
N GLN A 125 -5.44 11.66 -10.25
CA GLN A 125 -6.11 12.54 -11.20
C GLN A 125 -5.88 13.99 -10.79
N ALA A 126 -5.19 14.73 -11.64
CA ALA A 126 -5.11 16.19 -11.51
C ALA A 126 -6.31 16.82 -12.20
N VAL A 127 -7.08 17.61 -11.46
CA VAL A 127 -8.25 18.33 -11.96
C VAL A 127 -7.90 19.82 -12.03
N SER A 128 -8.05 20.39 -13.21
CA SER A 128 -7.84 21.82 -13.41
C SER A 128 -9.09 22.62 -12.97
N PRO A 129 -8.99 23.97 -12.83
CA PRO A 129 -10.14 24.83 -12.55
C PRO A 129 -11.25 24.78 -13.61
N TYR A 130 -10.97 24.20 -14.77
CA TYR A 130 -11.92 24.04 -15.88
C TYR A 130 -12.43 22.61 -16.01
N ASP A 131 -12.32 21.83 -14.93
CA ASP A 131 -12.74 20.40 -14.87
C ASP A 131 -12.03 19.48 -15.87
N ASN A 132 -10.89 19.92 -16.41
CA ASN A 132 -10.06 19.02 -17.20
C ASN A 132 -9.33 18.04 -16.28
N ILE A 133 -9.49 16.76 -16.54
CA ILE A 133 -8.90 15.67 -15.76
C ILE A 133 -7.72 15.09 -16.54
N THR A 134 -6.55 15.09 -15.92
CA THR A 134 -5.37 14.38 -16.41
C THR A 134 -4.97 13.32 -15.38
N THR A 135 -4.87 12.07 -15.81
CA THR A 135 -4.46 10.96 -14.93
C THR A 135 -2.98 10.70 -15.09
N PHE A 136 -2.26 10.71 -13.97
CA PHE A 136 -0.84 10.37 -13.90
C PHE A 136 -0.68 9.05 -13.16
N MET A 137 0.10 8.15 -13.74
CA MET A 137 0.57 6.92 -13.09
C MET A 137 2.07 7.06 -12.83
N HIS A 138 2.46 6.92 -11.57
CA HIS A 138 3.86 7.01 -11.15
C HIS A 138 4.35 5.63 -10.74
N GLU A 139 5.17 5.03 -11.58
CA GLU A 139 5.90 3.83 -11.24
C GLU A 139 7.24 4.20 -10.59
N GLY A 140 7.65 3.45 -9.60
CA GLY A 140 8.93 3.68 -8.94
C GLY A 140 9.20 2.74 -7.78
N ALA A 141 10.49 2.65 -7.42
CA ALA A 141 10.91 1.92 -6.24
C ALA A 141 10.36 2.53 -4.95
N SER A 142 10.45 1.78 -3.86
CA SER A 142 10.15 2.28 -2.52
C SER A 142 11.00 3.51 -2.20
N GLY A 143 10.40 4.58 -1.71
CA GLY A 143 11.05 5.87 -1.47
C GLY A 143 11.18 6.77 -2.71
N GLY A 144 10.59 6.39 -3.84
CA GLY A 144 10.58 7.19 -5.08
C GLY A 144 9.51 8.29 -5.13
N GLY A 145 8.84 8.59 -4.02
CA GLY A 145 7.85 9.69 -3.96
C GLY A 145 6.46 9.33 -4.46
N LYS A 146 6.12 8.05 -4.63
CA LYS A 146 4.80 7.64 -5.16
C LYS A 146 3.65 8.13 -4.30
N SER A 147 3.67 7.84 -3.01
CA SER A 147 2.59 8.23 -2.08
C SER A 147 2.54 9.73 -1.85
N GLU A 148 3.67 10.44 -1.94
CA GLU A 148 3.73 11.89 -1.86
C GLU A 148 2.99 12.58 -3.03
N MET A 149 2.91 11.93 -4.18
CA MET A 149 2.15 12.43 -5.33
C MET A 149 0.63 12.39 -5.14
N LEU A 150 0.15 11.68 -4.12
CA LEU A 150 -1.27 11.53 -3.80
C LEU A 150 -1.75 12.57 -2.79
N GLN A 151 -0.83 13.32 -2.18
CA GLN A 151 -1.16 14.27 -1.12
C GLN A 151 -1.91 15.50 -1.64
N HIS A 152 -2.59 16.17 -0.74
CA HIS A 152 -3.23 17.43 -1.05
C HIS A 152 -2.20 18.49 -1.42
N ILE A 153 -2.63 19.46 -2.25
CA ILE A 153 -1.83 20.65 -2.54
C ILE A 153 -1.73 21.50 -1.26
N ILE A 154 -0.56 21.51 -0.65
CA ILE A 154 -0.27 22.31 0.54
C ILE A 154 0.14 23.71 0.08
N ARG A 155 -0.59 24.72 0.54
CA ARG A 155 -0.34 26.11 0.18
C ARG A 155 0.29 26.87 1.34
N GLU A 156 1.23 27.72 0.99
CA GLU A 156 1.77 28.75 1.89
C GLU A 156 0.67 29.78 2.24
N PRO A 157 0.84 30.58 3.31
CA PRO A 157 -0.12 31.61 3.69
C PRO A 157 -0.44 32.62 2.58
N ASN A 158 0.48 32.84 1.63
CA ASN A 158 0.30 33.70 0.46
C ASN A 158 -0.41 33.03 -0.72
N GLY A 159 -0.86 31.76 -0.54
CA GLY A 159 -1.56 30.99 -1.56
C GLY A 159 -0.67 30.28 -2.58
N GLN A 160 0.64 30.51 -2.55
CA GLN A 160 1.61 29.83 -3.40
C GLN A 160 1.86 28.39 -2.94
N VAL A 161 2.40 27.56 -3.81
CA VAL A 161 2.83 26.20 -3.49
C VAL A 161 4.35 26.14 -3.50
N LEU A 162 4.92 25.67 -2.38
CA LEU A 162 6.35 25.41 -2.28
C LEU A 162 6.67 24.09 -2.99
N ILE A 163 7.50 24.14 -4.03
CA ILE A 163 7.94 22.94 -4.76
C ILE A 163 9.30 22.42 -4.31
N GLY A 164 10.06 23.21 -3.57
CA GLY A 164 11.32 22.77 -3.00
C GLY A 164 12.11 23.91 -2.34
N THR A 165 13.03 23.49 -1.48
CA THR A 165 14.01 24.37 -0.83
C THR A 165 15.40 23.82 -1.09
N ASN A 166 16.32 24.67 -1.53
CA ASN A 166 17.72 24.30 -1.64
C ASN A 166 18.30 24.22 -0.21
N THR A 167 18.73 23.03 0.20
CA THR A 167 19.21 22.79 1.58
C THR A 167 20.59 23.39 1.88
N ILE A 168 21.26 23.97 0.88
CA ILE A 168 22.56 24.61 1.05
C ILE A 168 22.40 26.14 1.10
N THR A 169 21.53 26.68 0.26
CA THR A 169 21.36 28.15 0.11
C THR A 169 20.10 28.69 0.74
N ASP A 170 19.22 27.80 1.25
CA ASP A 170 17.86 28.11 1.74
C ASP A 170 16.95 28.77 0.70
N GLU A 171 17.35 28.74 -0.58
CA GLU A 171 16.52 29.29 -1.65
C GLU A 171 15.24 28.46 -1.80
N ARG A 172 14.08 29.13 -1.72
CA ARG A 172 12.75 28.50 -1.86
C ARG A 172 12.21 28.72 -3.26
N ARG A 173 11.71 27.66 -3.88
CA ARG A 173 11.02 27.71 -5.17
C ARG A 173 9.51 27.62 -4.95
N LEU A 174 8.83 28.71 -5.28
CA LEU A 174 7.39 28.86 -5.13
C LEU A 174 6.74 29.01 -6.51
N ILE A 175 5.56 28.41 -6.67
CA ILE A 175 4.75 28.58 -7.88
C ILE A 175 3.35 29.06 -7.54
N ASN A 176 2.73 29.74 -8.46
CA ASN A 176 1.32 30.07 -8.40
C ASN A 176 0.52 28.94 -9.06
N LEU A 177 -0.34 28.29 -8.29
CA LEU A 177 -1.24 27.28 -8.79
C LEU A 177 -2.68 27.76 -8.61
N PRO A 178 -3.57 27.69 -9.63
CA PRO A 178 -4.96 28.11 -9.50
C PRO A 178 -5.66 27.45 -8.30
N LEU A 179 -6.47 28.22 -7.59
CA LEU A 179 -7.09 27.80 -6.32
C LEU A 179 -8.00 26.57 -6.44
N PHE A 180 -8.64 26.37 -7.58
CA PHE A 180 -9.56 25.27 -7.81
C PHE A 180 -8.90 24.02 -8.44
N SER A 181 -7.57 23.97 -8.49
CA SER A 181 -6.87 22.76 -8.87
C SER A 181 -6.87 21.79 -7.71
N SER A 182 -7.11 20.49 -7.99
CA SER A 182 -7.09 19.43 -6.99
C SER A 182 -6.40 18.18 -7.52
N PHE A 183 -5.94 17.33 -6.58
CA PHE A 183 -5.48 16.00 -6.84
C PHE A 183 -6.42 15.00 -6.20
N ASN A 184 -6.92 14.06 -7.00
CA ASN A 184 -7.78 12.98 -6.54
C ASN A 184 -7.00 11.67 -6.64
N PRO A 185 -6.61 11.07 -5.50
CA PRO A 185 -5.92 9.79 -5.50
C PRO A 185 -6.82 8.67 -6.04
N VAL A 186 -6.21 7.73 -6.75
CA VAL A 186 -6.88 6.55 -7.32
C VAL A 186 -6.26 5.26 -6.82
N THR A 187 -4.93 5.17 -6.82
CA THR A 187 -4.18 4.04 -6.24
C THR A 187 -2.96 4.55 -5.49
N ASP A 188 -2.57 3.88 -4.41
CA ASP A 188 -1.35 4.27 -3.67
C ASP A 188 -0.11 3.50 -4.18
N ASP A 189 0.03 2.23 -3.84
CA ASP A 189 1.27 1.48 -4.09
C ASP A 189 1.08 0.35 -5.10
N MET A 190 -0.13 -0.19 -5.19
CA MET A 190 -0.44 -1.32 -6.07
C MET A 190 -1.70 -1.06 -6.91
N ALA A 191 -1.50 -0.89 -8.20
CA ALA A 191 -2.59 -0.72 -9.17
C ALA A 191 -2.87 -2.02 -9.92
N MET A 192 -4.09 -2.52 -9.84
CA MET A 192 -4.53 -3.70 -10.59
C MET A 192 -5.10 -3.29 -11.95
N CYS A 193 -4.63 -3.96 -13.02
CA CYS A 193 -5.18 -3.89 -14.36
C CYS A 193 -5.78 -5.25 -14.71
N HIS A 194 -7.08 -5.40 -14.56
CA HIS A 194 -7.76 -6.66 -14.89
C HIS A 194 -8.62 -6.50 -16.15
N PRO A 195 -8.72 -7.51 -17.02
CA PRO A 195 -9.52 -7.44 -18.24
C PRO A 195 -10.98 -7.05 -18.02
N SER A 196 -11.61 -7.50 -16.93
CA SER A 196 -13.01 -7.18 -16.61
C SER A 196 -13.28 -5.70 -16.35
N PHE A 197 -12.24 -4.92 -16.03
CA PHE A 197 -12.38 -3.47 -15.81
C PHE A 197 -12.29 -2.67 -17.11
N GLN A 198 -11.77 -3.28 -18.17
CA GLN A 198 -11.48 -2.57 -19.42
C GLN A 198 -12.76 -2.40 -20.26
N MET A 199 -12.94 -1.22 -20.83
CA MET A 199 -14.12 -0.88 -21.63
C MET A 199 -13.88 -0.92 -23.14
N GLY A 200 -12.68 -1.30 -23.60
CA GLY A 200 -12.34 -1.34 -25.02
C GLY A 200 -12.30 0.02 -25.72
N ASN A 201 -12.24 1.13 -24.96
CA ASN A 201 -12.25 2.50 -25.48
C ASN A 201 -10.82 3.10 -25.65
N GLY A 202 -9.78 2.25 -25.67
CA GLY A 202 -8.38 2.65 -25.81
C GLY A 202 -7.77 3.27 -24.53
N LYS A 203 -8.51 3.33 -23.42
CA LYS A 203 -8.02 3.81 -22.13
C LYS A 203 -7.78 2.64 -21.17
N LEU A 204 -6.64 2.67 -20.48
CA LEU A 204 -6.35 1.72 -19.42
C LEU A 204 -7.10 2.11 -18.13
N ARG A 205 -7.84 1.15 -17.58
CA ARG A 205 -8.46 1.29 -16.25
C ARG A 205 -7.64 0.53 -15.22
N VAL A 206 -7.46 1.18 -14.08
CA VAL A 206 -6.76 0.62 -12.92
C VAL A 206 -7.60 0.76 -11.67
N MET A 207 -7.42 -0.16 -10.71
CA MET A 207 -8.03 -0.13 -9.39
C MET A 207 -6.94 -0.33 -8.34
N ASP A 208 -7.14 0.27 -7.16
CA ASP A 208 -6.26 0.03 -6.02
C ASP A 208 -6.43 -1.41 -5.50
N ALA A 209 -5.32 -2.07 -5.25
CA ALA A 209 -5.32 -3.38 -4.61
C ALA A 209 -5.40 -3.31 -3.08
N GLU A 210 -5.16 -2.15 -2.50
CA GLU A 210 -5.12 -1.92 -1.05
C GLU A 210 -6.34 -1.13 -0.58
N ASN A 211 -6.71 -1.31 0.69
CA ASN A 211 -7.84 -0.60 1.29
C ASN A 211 -7.41 0.61 2.13
N SER A 212 -6.14 0.71 2.44
CA SER A 212 -5.55 1.76 3.25
C SER A 212 -4.18 2.14 2.74
N TRP A 213 -3.69 3.31 3.17
CA TRP A 213 -2.38 3.80 2.78
C TRP A 213 -1.32 3.49 3.82
N PHE A 214 -0.11 3.29 3.34
CA PHE A 214 1.07 3.16 4.17
C PHE A 214 1.87 4.47 4.09
N ILE A 215 1.64 5.37 5.04
CA ILE A 215 2.18 6.73 5.03
C ILE A 215 3.46 6.81 5.86
N ARG A 216 4.45 7.55 5.38
CA ARG A 216 5.63 7.90 6.17
C ARG A 216 5.29 9.01 7.15
N VAL A 217 5.75 8.84 8.38
CA VAL A 217 5.57 9.81 9.48
C VAL A 217 6.90 10.43 9.91
N ASP A 218 7.87 10.50 9.00
CA ASP A 218 9.17 11.10 9.29
C ASP A 218 8.99 12.58 9.66
N GLY A 219 9.51 12.94 10.81
CA GLY A 219 9.41 14.31 11.32
C GLY A 219 8.13 14.59 12.14
N VAL A 220 7.14 13.72 12.10
CA VAL A 220 5.96 13.80 12.99
C VAL A 220 6.33 13.22 14.35
N LYS A 221 6.22 14.01 15.39
CA LYS A 221 6.58 13.62 16.79
C LYS A 221 5.37 13.38 17.66
N GLU A 222 4.30 14.13 17.40
CA GLU A 222 3.07 14.04 18.17
C GLU A 222 1.84 14.30 17.30
N TYR A 223 0.67 14.00 17.83
CA TYR A 223 -0.59 14.30 17.18
C TYR A 223 -0.79 15.83 17.09
N GLY A 224 -1.11 16.31 15.91
CA GLY A 224 -1.25 17.74 15.62
C GLY A 224 -0.08 18.34 14.82
N ASP A 225 1.05 17.64 14.73
CA ASP A 225 2.23 18.12 13.99
C ASP A 225 1.97 18.27 12.49
N ASP A 226 1.19 17.35 11.92
CA ASP A 226 0.79 17.39 10.51
C ASP A 226 -0.72 17.12 10.37
N PRO A 227 -1.56 18.16 10.49
CA PRO A 227 -3.01 18.02 10.36
C PRO A 227 -3.47 17.50 9.00
N THR A 228 -2.67 17.68 7.95
CA THR A 228 -2.99 17.19 6.61
C THR A 228 -2.80 15.69 6.54
N LEU A 229 -1.67 15.19 7.05
CA LEU A 229 -1.35 13.77 7.11
C LEU A 229 -2.37 13.03 7.99
N GLU A 230 -2.71 13.59 9.15
CA GLU A 230 -3.71 13.04 10.07
C GLU A 230 -5.08 12.92 9.41
N LYS A 231 -5.49 13.93 8.65
CA LYS A 231 -6.77 13.91 7.92
C LYS A 231 -6.82 12.83 6.85
N ILE A 232 -5.70 12.59 6.16
CA ILE A 232 -5.58 11.51 5.16
C ILE A 232 -5.69 10.14 5.84
N THR A 233 -5.10 9.97 7.03
CA THR A 233 -5.17 8.69 7.77
C THR A 233 -6.58 8.35 8.25
N LEU A 234 -7.41 9.36 8.51
CA LEU A 234 -8.80 9.16 8.96
C LEU A 234 -9.77 8.78 7.83
N LYS A 235 -9.45 9.16 6.61
CA LYS A 235 -10.24 8.86 5.41
C LYS A 235 -9.28 8.53 4.27
N PRO A 236 -8.79 7.30 4.20
CA PRO A 236 -8.07 6.85 3.02
C PRO A 236 -9.00 6.94 1.80
N PRO A 237 -8.45 7.11 0.60
CA PRO A 237 -9.24 7.27 -0.62
C PRO A 237 -10.06 6.05 -0.96
#